data_b0135c26070f866ec83776f6d5bb19d3
#
_entry.id   b0135c26070f866ec83776f6d5bb19d3
#
_cell.length_a   1.000
_cell.length_b   1.000
_cell.length_c   1.000
_cell.angle_alpha   90.00
_cell.angle_beta   90.00
_cell.angle_gamma   90.00
#
_symmetry.space_group_name_H-M   'P 1'
#
loop_
_entity.id
_entity.type
_entity.pdbx_description
1 polymer ?
#
loop_
_entity_poly.entity_id
_entity_poly.type
_entity_poly.pdbx_seq_one_letter_code
_entity_poly.pdbx_strand_id
1 'polypeptide(L)'
;MAETQLIREPVTEPILLALSIDRRTGTERALLGTEDMLRKAFGGAGVSRCRFVSARSLGSLLRDRDAATAQWEEQAVTPLANDLRGGPRGGQERADAAYAYLQERISTCEPLSVWIAFRLWNACLLARERRDRDAAGQRFLEEAGRCLRSIRETGNEASLTLFFPRGKAGEEWAVAGEEPGALLTYCSRRLEDWGMEFRSCKVCGRQFLADRPRTTLCSEDCRKTQAARNKEAFDRRAKENTYDVLYKNACQTWRNRISRAGKEGQSLQDMENAFRTFKTRALERKKAVKRGELSLTEFQAWIADQMNPS
;
A
#
# COMPACT_ATOMS: atom_id res chain seq x y z
N MET A 1 14.88 11.04 -12.34
CA MET A 1 13.57 11.55 -12.82
C MET A 1 13.71 13.06 -12.99
N ALA A 2 13.15 13.64 -14.07
CA ALA A 2 13.12 15.09 -14.19
C ALA A 2 12.29 15.67 -13.03
N GLU A 3 12.75 16.73 -12.42
CA GLU A 3 12.04 17.41 -11.35
C GLU A 3 10.72 17.97 -11.89
N THR A 4 9.61 17.62 -11.26
CA THR A 4 8.30 18.12 -11.66
C THR A 4 8.20 19.59 -11.31
N GLN A 5 8.00 20.46 -12.30
CA GLN A 5 7.89 21.90 -12.09
C GLN A 5 6.51 22.42 -12.50
N LEU A 6 5.99 23.36 -11.73
CA LEU A 6 4.79 24.09 -12.07
C LEU A 6 5.00 24.91 -13.35
N ILE A 7 3.93 25.08 -14.12
CA ILE A 7 3.91 25.89 -15.35
C ILE A 7 4.19 27.36 -15.02
N ARG A 8 4.89 28.07 -15.90
CA ARG A 8 5.18 29.49 -15.73
C ARG A 8 4.25 30.39 -16.53
N GLU A 9 3.67 29.84 -17.59
CA GLU A 9 2.71 30.49 -18.46
C GLU A 9 1.34 29.83 -18.31
N PRO A 10 0.24 30.60 -18.34
CA PRO A 10 -1.09 30.03 -18.21
C PRO A 10 -1.42 29.12 -19.39
N VAL A 11 -2.15 28.07 -19.11
CA VAL A 11 -2.67 27.13 -20.11
C VAL A 11 -4.19 27.27 -20.16
N THR A 12 -4.70 27.57 -21.34
CA THR A 12 -6.15 27.72 -21.57
C THR A 12 -6.87 26.39 -21.65
N GLU A 13 -6.16 25.35 -22.09
CA GLU A 13 -6.69 23.97 -22.11
C GLU A 13 -6.71 23.37 -20.72
N PRO A 14 -7.70 22.52 -20.39
CA PRO A 14 -7.75 21.81 -19.12
C PRO A 14 -6.50 20.96 -18.88
N ILE A 15 -6.00 21.00 -17.65
CA ILE A 15 -4.95 20.08 -17.20
C ILE A 15 -5.63 18.78 -16.75
N LEU A 16 -5.39 17.72 -17.50
CA LEU A 16 -6.02 16.41 -17.31
C LEU A 16 -5.08 15.46 -16.59
N LEU A 17 -5.67 14.54 -15.82
CA LEU A 17 -4.96 13.41 -15.21
C LEU A 17 -5.33 12.13 -15.96
N ALA A 18 -4.31 11.41 -16.42
CA ALA A 18 -4.43 10.10 -17.05
C ALA A 18 -3.83 9.02 -16.16
N LEU A 19 -4.48 7.87 -16.10
CA LEU A 19 -4.07 6.72 -15.29
C LEU A 19 -4.07 5.45 -16.14
N SER A 20 -3.00 4.66 -16.04
CA SER A 20 -2.95 3.29 -16.52
C SER A 20 -2.63 2.35 -15.36
N ILE A 21 -3.38 1.26 -15.25
CA ILE A 21 -3.18 0.25 -14.21
C ILE A 21 -2.84 -1.09 -14.86
N ASP A 22 -1.80 -1.75 -14.37
CA ASP A 22 -1.34 -3.04 -14.89
C ASP A 22 -1.32 -4.08 -13.77
N ARG A 23 -2.27 -5.02 -13.83
CA ARG A 23 -2.37 -6.14 -12.87
C ARG A 23 -1.12 -7.02 -12.90
N ARG A 24 -0.54 -7.25 -14.07
CA ARG A 24 0.58 -8.18 -14.27
C ARG A 24 1.85 -7.69 -13.59
N THR A 25 2.13 -6.41 -13.68
CA THR A 25 3.30 -5.79 -13.04
C THR A 25 3.01 -5.30 -11.63
N GLY A 26 1.73 -5.22 -11.23
CA GLY A 26 1.32 -4.66 -9.95
C GLY A 26 1.59 -3.16 -9.85
N THR A 27 1.58 -2.46 -10.98
CA THR A 27 1.91 -1.02 -11.06
C THR A 27 0.76 -0.20 -11.61
N GLU A 28 0.74 1.06 -11.20
CA GLU A 28 -0.05 2.12 -11.81
C GLU A 28 0.87 3.22 -12.32
N ARG A 29 0.52 3.81 -13.44
CA ARG A 29 1.24 4.94 -14.04
C ARG A 29 0.29 6.10 -14.20
N ALA A 30 0.71 7.29 -13.79
CA ALA A 30 -0.04 8.51 -13.96
C ALA A 30 0.72 9.50 -14.83
N LEU A 31 -0.02 10.19 -15.71
CA LEU A 31 0.47 11.29 -16.55
C LEU A 31 -0.41 12.51 -16.32
N LEU A 32 0.21 13.68 -16.37
CA LEU A 32 -0.46 14.96 -16.28
C LEU A 32 -0.11 15.82 -17.52
N GLY A 33 -1.09 16.39 -18.14
CA GLY A 33 -0.90 17.26 -19.30
C GLY A 33 -2.22 17.75 -19.90
N THR A 34 -2.13 18.56 -20.95
CA THR A 34 -3.29 18.89 -21.77
C THR A 34 -3.70 17.69 -22.61
N GLU A 35 -4.88 17.73 -23.22
CA GLU A 35 -5.36 16.64 -24.07
C GLU A 35 -4.38 16.36 -25.23
N ASP A 36 -3.85 17.41 -25.86
CA ASP A 36 -2.86 17.28 -26.94
C ASP A 36 -1.56 16.59 -26.48
N MET A 37 -1.05 16.95 -25.29
CA MET A 37 0.12 16.31 -24.71
C MET A 37 -0.11 14.82 -24.45
N LEU A 38 -1.26 14.48 -23.87
CA LEU A 38 -1.61 13.09 -23.56
C LEU A 38 -1.81 12.28 -24.85
N ARG A 39 -2.51 12.83 -25.84
CA ARG A 39 -2.68 12.16 -27.16
C ARG A 39 -1.34 11.88 -27.82
N LYS A 40 -0.40 12.83 -27.80
CA LYS A 40 0.96 12.63 -28.33
C LYS A 40 1.73 11.59 -27.55
N ALA A 41 1.61 11.56 -26.22
CA ALA A 41 2.23 10.56 -25.37
C ALA A 41 1.71 9.15 -25.69
N PHE A 42 0.40 8.99 -25.85
CA PHE A 42 -0.24 7.71 -26.22
C PHE A 42 0.08 7.29 -27.67
N GLY A 43 0.25 8.27 -28.58
CA GLY A 43 0.61 8.05 -29.99
C GLY A 43 2.06 7.63 -30.25
N GLY A 44 2.88 7.48 -29.20
CA GLY A 44 4.26 7.02 -29.32
C GLY A 44 5.32 8.13 -29.33
N ALA A 45 4.93 9.42 -29.25
CA ALA A 45 5.88 10.55 -29.16
C ALA A 45 6.62 10.61 -27.80
N GLY A 46 6.31 9.69 -26.90
CA GLY A 46 6.92 9.56 -25.60
C GLY A 46 6.27 10.42 -24.50
N VAL A 47 6.38 9.93 -23.27
CA VAL A 47 5.81 10.60 -22.08
C VAL A 47 6.57 11.84 -21.64
N SER A 48 7.74 12.11 -22.22
CA SER A 48 8.58 13.28 -21.90
C SER A 48 7.91 14.63 -22.17
N ARG A 49 6.84 14.63 -22.95
CA ARG A 49 6.03 15.84 -23.21
C ARG A 49 5.00 16.13 -22.13
N CYS A 50 4.70 15.16 -21.28
CA CYS A 50 3.79 15.37 -20.16
C CYS A 50 4.45 16.21 -19.05
N ARG A 51 3.63 16.96 -18.33
CA ARG A 51 4.07 17.82 -17.22
C ARG A 51 4.50 17.03 -15.99
N PHE A 52 3.96 15.84 -15.85
CA PHE A 52 4.24 14.93 -14.75
C PHE A 52 4.12 13.48 -15.23
N VAL A 53 5.01 12.63 -14.73
CA VAL A 53 5.02 11.20 -15.00
C VAL A 53 5.34 10.48 -13.70
N SER A 54 4.51 9.56 -13.27
CA SER A 54 4.81 8.70 -12.14
C SER A 54 4.52 7.23 -12.45
N ALA A 55 5.27 6.35 -11.79
CA ALA A 55 4.99 4.92 -11.75
C ALA A 55 5.06 4.47 -10.29
N ARG A 56 3.98 3.87 -9.80
CA ARG A 56 3.80 3.51 -8.40
C ARG A 56 3.21 2.11 -8.27
N SER A 57 3.15 1.59 -7.05
CA SER A 57 2.47 0.33 -6.79
C SER A 57 0.97 0.47 -7.02
N LEU A 58 0.34 -0.58 -7.54
CA LEU A 58 -1.08 -0.63 -7.82
C LEU A 58 -1.91 -0.23 -6.59
N GLY A 59 -2.94 0.59 -6.80
CA GLY A 59 -3.81 1.12 -5.76
C GLY A 59 -3.25 2.31 -4.98
N SER A 60 -2.11 2.88 -5.39
CA SER A 60 -1.54 4.06 -4.74
C SER A 60 -2.45 5.27 -4.86
N LEU A 61 -3.07 5.50 -6.02
CA LEU A 61 -3.99 6.63 -6.23
C LEU A 61 -5.15 6.61 -5.23
N LEU A 62 -5.73 5.44 -4.98
CA LEU A 62 -6.83 5.30 -4.01
C LEU A 62 -6.37 5.50 -2.56
N ARG A 63 -5.20 5.00 -2.20
CA ARG A 63 -4.63 5.20 -0.84
C ARG A 63 -4.30 6.65 -0.56
N ASP A 64 -3.81 7.36 -1.57
CA ASP A 64 -3.35 8.74 -1.43
C ASP A 64 -4.51 9.75 -1.48
N ARG A 65 -5.72 9.30 -1.80
CA ARG A 65 -6.93 10.13 -1.87
C ARG A 65 -7.16 10.94 -0.58
N ASP A 66 -7.19 10.26 0.56
CA ASP A 66 -7.48 10.90 1.84
C ASP A 66 -6.34 11.84 2.27
N ALA A 67 -5.09 11.44 2.02
CA ALA A 67 -3.91 12.27 2.28
C ALA A 67 -3.92 13.53 1.40
N ALA A 68 -4.19 13.40 0.10
CA ALA A 68 -4.30 14.53 -0.81
C ALA A 68 -5.45 15.46 -0.40
N THR A 69 -6.61 14.89 -0.02
CA THR A 69 -7.75 15.68 0.44
C THR A 69 -7.43 16.48 1.71
N ALA A 70 -6.81 15.85 2.71
CA ALA A 70 -6.41 16.52 3.95
C ALA A 70 -5.34 17.60 3.71
N GLN A 71 -4.40 17.35 2.81
CA GLN A 71 -3.34 18.30 2.45
C GLN A 71 -3.88 19.59 1.82
N TRP A 72 -4.95 19.51 1.04
CA TRP A 72 -5.53 20.59 0.26
C TRP A 72 -6.88 21.07 0.80
N GLU A 73 -7.21 20.76 2.05
CA GLU A 73 -8.45 21.28 2.67
C GLU A 73 -8.49 22.80 2.61
N GLU A 74 -9.71 23.35 2.57
CA GLU A 74 -9.95 24.80 2.43
C GLU A 74 -9.16 25.61 3.47
N GLN A 75 -9.02 25.10 4.70
CA GLN A 75 -8.24 25.73 5.77
C GLN A 75 -6.74 25.83 5.42
N ALA A 76 -6.20 24.89 4.65
CA ALA A 76 -4.79 24.92 4.25
C ALA A 76 -4.53 25.88 3.08
N VAL A 77 -5.52 26.10 2.21
CA VAL A 77 -5.38 26.97 1.04
C VAL A 77 -5.87 28.41 1.31
N THR A 78 -6.68 28.65 2.33
CA THR A 78 -7.21 29.96 2.66
C THR A 78 -6.11 31.00 2.95
N PRO A 79 -5.05 30.72 3.74
CA PRO A 79 -3.97 31.68 3.95
C PRO A 79 -3.33 32.10 2.63
N LEU A 80 -3.02 31.13 1.75
CA LEU A 80 -2.39 31.37 0.46
C LEU A 80 -3.30 32.20 -0.48
N ALA A 81 -4.60 31.95 -0.46
CA ALA A 81 -5.58 32.74 -1.22
C ALA A 81 -5.66 34.18 -0.70
N ASN A 82 -5.60 34.39 0.61
CA ASN A 82 -5.59 35.70 1.22
C ASN A 82 -4.30 36.46 0.87
N ASP A 83 -3.16 35.81 0.84
CA ASP A 83 -1.91 36.40 0.38
C ASP A 83 -1.98 36.84 -1.09
N LEU A 84 -2.64 36.08 -1.93
CA LEU A 84 -2.88 36.44 -3.33
C LEU A 84 -3.81 37.63 -3.54
N ARG A 85 -4.74 37.91 -2.58
CA ARG A 85 -5.66 39.05 -2.60
C ARG A 85 -5.01 40.38 -2.24
N GLY A 86 -3.89 40.38 -1.55
CA GLY A 86 -3.26 41.60 -1.03
C GLY A 86 -2.77 42.57 -2.10
N GLY A 87 -2.90 43.86 -1.82
CA GLY A 87 -2.78 45.01 -2.72
C GLY A 87 -1.49 45.18 -3.51
N PRO A 88 -1.30 46.28 -4.24
CA PRO A 88 -0.36 46.44 -5.36
C PRO A 88 1.13 46.38 -4.98
N ARG A 89 1.49 46.57 -3.74
CA ARG A 89 2.87 46.41 -3.23
C ARG A 89 3.11 44.99 -2.78
N GLY A 90 4.01 44.27 -3.43
CA GLY A 90 4.36 42.87 -3.11
C GLY A 90 3.63 41.81 -3.91
N GLY A 91 2.87 42.14 -4.95
CA GLY A 91 2.12 41.17 -5.76
C GLY A 91 2.99 40.12 -6.45
N GLN A 92 4.23 40.45 -6.81
CA GLN A 92 5.18 39.49 -7.37
C GLN A 92 5.75 38.58 -6.26
N GLU A 93 6.19 39.15 -5.14
CA GLU A 93 6.73 38.40 -4.01
C GLU A 93 5.73 37.38 -3.47
N ARG A 94 4.44 37.77 -3.41
CA ARG A 94 3.37 36.87 -2.97
C ARG A 94 3.09 35.75 -3.97
N ALA A 95 3.14 36.06 -5.26
CA ALA A 95 3.02 35.03 -6.29
C ALA A 95 4.21 34.07 -6.27
N ASP A 96 5.40 34.57 -5.99
CA ASP A 96 6.60 33.74 -5.86
C ASP A 96 6.52 32.86 -4.59
N ALA A 97 5.98 33.37 -3.48
CA ALA A 97 5.71 32.61 -2.29
C ALA A 97 4.66 31.51 -2.53
N ALA A 98 3.55 31.85 -3.23
CA ALA A 98 2.54 30.89 -3.62
C ALA A 98 3.10 29.80 -4.54
N TYR A 99 3.92 30.19 -5.52
CA TYR A 99 4.63 29.26 -6.39
C TYR A 99 5.52 28.32 -5.59
N ALA A 100 6.35 28.86 -4.70
CA ALA A 100 7.26 28.06 -3.87
C ALA A 100 6.49 27.06 -2.98
N TYR A 101 5.41 27.51 -2.34
CA TYR A 101 4.55 26.66 -1.53
C TYR A 101 3.95 25.49 -2.35
N LEU A 102 3.37 25.79 -3.51
CA LEU A 102 2.78 24.77 -4.37
C LEU A 102 3.85 23.83 -4.95
N GLN A 103 5.02 24.39 -5.29
CA GLN A 103 6.15 23.61 -5.80
C GLN A 103 6.68 22.63 -4.74
N GLU A 104 6.76 23.03 -3.50
CA GLU A 104 7.13 22.15 -2.39
C GLU A 104 6.13 20.99 -2.24
N ARG A 105 4.83 21.27 -2.36
CA ARG A 105 3.77 20.25 -2.24
C ARG A 105 3.81 19.20 -3.34
N ILE A 106 4.23 19.53 -4.56
CA ILE A 106 4.36 18.55 -5.64
C ILE A 106 5.63 17.71 -5.55
N SER A 107 6.56 18.04 -4.65
CA SER A 107 7.77 17.23 -4.41
C SER A 107 7.46 15.82 -3.90
N THR A 108 6.29 15.60 -3.29
CA THR A 108 5.80 14.28 -2.85
C THR A 108 5.51 13.33 -3.99
N CYS A 109 5.39 13.84 -5.22
CA CYS A 109 5.05 13.07 -6.44
C CYS A 109 3.76 12.27 -6.35
N GLU A 110 2.79 12.69 -5.53
CA GLU A 110 1.46 12.09 -5.48
C GLU A 110 0.58 12.65 -6.59
N PRO A 111 0.04 11.82 -7.52
CA PRO A 111 -0.63 12.32 -8.73
C PRO A 111 -1.79 13.29 -8.47
N LEU A 112 -2.60 13.01 -7.45
CA LEU A 112 -3.72 13.90 -7.09
C LEU A 112 -3.24 15.25 -6.57
N SER A 113 -2.24 15.25 -5.68
CA SER A 113 -1.66 16.50 -5.14
C SER A 113 -0.98 17.31 -6.25
N VAL A 114 -0.26 16.65 -7.16
CA VAL A 114 0.35 17.31 -8.31
C VAL A 114 -0.72 17.91 -9.23
N TRP A 115 -1.79 17.17 -9.52
CA TRP A 115 -2.91 17.67 -10.34
C TRP A 115 -3.58 18.89 -9.70
N ILE A 116 -3.88 18.85 -8.40
CA ILE A 116 -4.45 19.99 -7.67
C ILE A 116 -3.52 21.21 -7.76
N ALA A 117 -2.23 21.04 -7.44
CA ALA A 117 -1.27 22.15 -7.47
C ALA A 117 -1.18 22.80 -8.84
N PHE A 118 -1.15 22.01 -9.92
CA PHE A 118 -1.15 22.54 -11.30
C PHE A 118 -2.44 23.32 -11.61
N ARG A 119 -3.59 22.83 -11.19
CA ARG A 119 -4.88 23.49 -11.39
C ARG A 119 -4.95 24.82 -10.63
N LEU A 120 -4.57 24.82 -9.36
CA LEU A 120 -4.56 26.02 -8.53
C LEU A 120 -3.62 27.09 -9.08
N TRP A 121 -2.41 26.69 -9.48
CA TRP A 121 -1.45 27.62 -10.02
C TRP A 121 -1.89 28.17 -11.38
N ASN A 122 -2.43 27.35 -12.25
CA ASN A 122 -2.97 27.80 -13.54
C ASN A 122 -4.12 28.80 -13.36
N ALA A 123 -5.00 28.57 -12.38
CA ALA A 123 -6.06 29.52 -12.04
C ALA A 123 -5.49 30.89 -11.62
N CYS A 124 -4.41 30.89 -10.83
CA CYS A 124 -3.68 32.13 -10.49
C CYS A 124 -3.11 32.83 -11.70
N LEU A 125 -2.45 32.10 -12.59
CA LEU A 125 -1.82 32.65 -13.80
C LEU A 125 -2.87 33.28 -14.72
N LEU A 126 -4.00 32.61 -14.98
CA LEU A 126 -5.10 33.12 -15.79
C LEU A 126 -5.75 34.38 -15.19
N ALA A 127 -5.87 34.46 -13.86
CA ALA A 127 -6.37 35.65 -13.20
C ALA A 127 -5.41 36.84 -13.35
N ARG A 128 -4.10 36.60 -13.28
CA ARG A 128 -3.06 37.63 -13.47
C ARG A 128 -3.02 38.19 -14.89
N GLU A 129 -3.15 37.34 -15.91
CA GLU A 129 -3.25 37.77 -17.31
C GLU A 129 -4.38 38.77 -17.56
N ARG A 130 -5.52 38.50 -16.94
CA ARG A 130 -6.72 39.34 -17.02
C ARG A 130 -6.59 40.66 -16.24
N ARG A 131 -5.45 40.93 -15.60
CA ARG A 131 -5.19 42.05 -14.70
C ARG A 131 -6.17 42.23 -13.55
N ASP A 132 -6.87 41.16 -13.24
CA ASP A 132 -7.86 41.08 -12.15
C ASP A 132 -7.17 40.53 -10.90
N ARG A 133 -6.44 41.41 -10.21
CA ARG A 133 -5.63 41.03 -9.05
C ARG A 133 -6.47 40.65 -7.84
N ASP A 134 -7.64 41.28 -7.69
CA ASP A 134 -8.55 41.00 -6.58
C ASP A 134 -9.24 39.65 -6.76
N ALA A 135 -9.44 39.20 -8.00
CA ALA A 135 -10.04 37.93 -8.32
C ALA A 135 -9.07 36.74 -8.21
N ALA A 136 -7.75 36.97 -8.18
CA ALA A 136 -6.78 35.85 -8.16
C ALA A 136 -6.98 34.93 -6.94
N GLY A 137 -7.08 35.50 -5.74
CA GLY A 137 -7.32 34.74 -4.52
C GLY A 137 -8.68 34.05 -4.51
N GLN A 138 -9.73 34.74 -5.02
CA GLN A 138 -11.05 34.16 -5.13
C GLN A 138 -11.08 32.97 -6.08
N ARG A 139 -10.49 33.09 -7.26
CA ARG A 139 -10.39 32.01 -8.24
C ARG A 139 -9.58 30.82 -7.73
N PHE A 140 -8.53 31.10 -6.96
CA PHE A 140 -7.76 30.06 -6.29
C PHE A 140 -8.62 29.23 -5.33
N LEU A 141 -9.44 29.87 -4.49
CA LEU A 141 -10.37 29.19 -3.57
C LEU A 141 -11.45 28.42 -4.31
N GLU A 142 -12.04 29.03 -5.34
CA GLU A 142 -13.07 28.38 -6.17
C GLU A 142 -12.54 27.11 -6.84
N GLU A 143 -11.30 27.18 -7.37
CA GLU A 143 -10.66 26.05 -7.99
C GLU A 143 -10.30 24.98 -6.96
N ALA A 144 -9.79 25.37 -5.78
CA ALA A 144 -9.53 24.43 -4.69
C ALA A 144 -10.79 23.68 -4.26
N GLY A 145 -11.88 24.42 -4.04
CA GLY A 145 -13.18 23.82 -3.72
C GLY A 145 -13.69 22.88 -4.80
N ARG A 146 -13.49 23.22 -6.08
CA ARG A 146 -13.87 22.38 -7.23
C ARG A 146 -13.06 21.10 -7.26
N CYS A 147 -11.72 21.20 -7.15
CA CYS A 147 -10.82 20.05 -7.11
C CYS A 147 -11.16 19.10 -5.96
N LEU A 148 -11.36 19.62 -4.75
CA LEU A 148 -11.66 18.81 -3.58
C LEU A 148 -13.02 18.12 -3.67
N ARG A 149 -14.06 18.82 -4.17
CA ARG A 149 -15.34 18.19 -4.41
C ARG A 149 -15.24 17.05 -5.41
N SER A 150 -14.57 17.27 -6.54
CA SER A 150 -14.43 16.23 -7.58
C SER A 150 -13.65 15.00 -7.14
N ILE A 151 -12.79 15.11 -6.11
CA ILE A 151 -12.10 13.95 -5.50
C ILE A 151 -12.99 13.25 -4.48
N ARG A 152 -13.80 14.01 -3.73
CA ARG A 152 -14.70 13.45 -2.69
C ARG A 152 -15.96 12.80 -3.29
N GLU A 153 -16.51 13.45 -4.28
CA GLU A 153 -17.71 12.98 -4.99
C GLU A 153 -17.31 11.96 -6.04
N THR A 154 -17.23 10.68 -5.65
CA THR A 154 -17.12 9.55 -6.59
C THR A 154 -18.47 9.38 -7.30
N GLY A 155 -18.82 10.35 -8.16
CA GLY A 155 -20.14 10.40 -8.79
C GLY A 155 -20.25 9.46 -9.98
N ASN A 156 -21.46 8.92 -10.19
CA ASN A 156 -21.80 8.04 -11.30
C ASN A 156 -21.86 8.76 -12.67
N GLU A 157 -21.74 10.08 -12.73
CA GLU A 157 -21.95 10.90 -13.93
C GLU A 157 -20.66 11.49 -14.53
N ALA A 158 -19.50 11.30 -13.88
CA ALA A 158 -18.24 11.84 -14.37
C ALA A 158 -17.78 11.12 -15.65
N SER A 159 -17.51 11.89 -16.70
CA SER A 159 -17.04 11.36 -17.98
C SER A 159 -15.58 10.89 -17.89
N LEU A 160 -15.34 9.67 -18.35
CA LEU A 160 -14.01 9.09 -18.46
C LEU A 160 -13.75 8.71 -19.92
N THR A 161 -12.62 9.14 -20.46
CA THR A 161 -12.19 8.72 -21.81
C THR A 161 -11.13 7.63 -21.71
N LEU A 162 -11.34 6.52 -22.42
CA LEU A 162 -10.37 5.43 -22.51
C LEU A 162 -9.55 5.55 -23.79
N PHE A 163 -8.24 5.41 -23.65
CA PHE A 163 -7.29 5.38 -24.77
C PHE A 163 -6.55 4.06 -24.79
N PHE A 164 -6.43 3.48 -25.99
CA PHE A 164 -5.71 2.24 -26.24
C PHE A 164 -4.52 2.53 -27.16
N PRO A 165 -3.28 2.63 -26.64
CA PRO A 165 -2.11 2.94 -27.44
C PRO A 165 -1.86 1.88 -28.50
N ARG A 166 -1.60 2.32 -29.75
CA ARG A 166 -1.26 1.41 -30.86
C ARG A 166 0.04 0.66 -30.59
N GLY A 167 0.07 -0.63 -30.84
CA GLY A 167 1.28 -1.45 -30.70
C GLY A 167 1.61 -1.89 -29.26
N LYS A 168 0.79 -1.53 -28.28
CA LYS A 168 0.94 -1.94 -26.90
C LYS A 168 -0.29 -2.72 -26.45
N ALA A 169 -0.36 -3.99 -26.85
CA ALA A 169 -1.48 -4.85 -26.51
C ALA A 169 -1.67 -4.94 -24.98
N GLY A 170 -2.90 -4.65 -24.53
CA GLY A 170 -3.26 -4.69 -23.11
C GLY A 170 -2.91 -3.44 -22.29
N GLU A 171 -2.34 -2.39 -22.90
CA GLU A 171 -2.18 -1.11 -22.24
C GLU A 171 -3.43 -0.24 -22.47
N GLU A 172 -4.04 0.19 -21.38
CA GLU A 172 -5.23 1.05 -21.36
C GLU A 172 -4.94 2.28 -20.51
N TRP A 173 -5.32 3.46 -20.98
CA TRP A 173 -5.24 4.71 -20.26
C TRP A 173 -6.62 5.29 -20.05
N ALA A 174 -6.98 5.51 -18.82
CA ALA A 174 -8.17 6.24 -18.43
C ALA A 174 -7.82 7.70 -18.20
N VAL A 175 -8.53 8.60 -18.85
CA VAL A 175 -8.32 10.05 -18.73
C VAL A 175 -9.58 10.68 -18.17
N ALA A 176 -9.45 11.30 -17.00
CA ALA A 176 -10.50 12.14 -16.47
C ALA A 176 -10.41 13.53 -17.09
N GLY A 177 -11.55 14.10 -17.37
CA GLY A 177 -11.66 15.51 -17.72
C GLY A 177 -11.27 16.41 -16.52
N GLU A 178 -12.20 17.25 -16.09
CA GLU A 178 -11.97 18.10 -14.92
C GLU A 178 -12.23 17.42 -13.57
N GLU A 179 -12.67 16.16 -13.59
CA GLU A 179 -13.14 15.42 -12.40
C GLU A 179 -12.33 14.13 -12.16
N PRO A 180 -11.22 14.20 -11.42
CA PRO A 180 -10.39 13.01 -11.15
C PRO A 180 -11.11 11.94 -10.31
N GLY A 181 -12.24 12.24 -9.69
CA GLY A 181 -13.11 11.26 -9.03
C GLY A 181 -13.52 10.10 -9.95
N ALA A 182 -13.67 10.37 -11.26
CA ALA A 182 -13.92 9.33 -12.26
C ALA A 182 -12.78 8.31 -12.35
N LEU A 183 -11.51 8.76 -12.23
CA LEU A 183 -10.35 7.86 -12.20
C LEU A 183 -10.31 7.03 -10.92
N LEU A 184 -10.70 7.60 -9.79
CA LEU A 184 -10.79 6.85 -8.53
C LEU A 184 -11.85 5.75 -8.64
N THR A 185 -13.02 6.07 -9.19
CA THR A 185 -14.09 5.11 -9.44
C THR A 185 -13.65 4.02 -10.41
N TYR A 186 -13.01 4.40 -11.52
CA TYR A 186 -12.45 3.46 -12.49
C TYR A 186 -11.43 2.51 -11.84
N CYS A 187 -10.47 3.06 -11.07
CA CYS A 187 -9.47 2.28 -10.37
C CYS A 187 -10.10 1.29 -9.38
N SER A 188 -11.06 1.75 -8.57
CA SER A 188 -11.77 0.90 -7.62
C SER A 188 -12.46 -0.27 -8.32
N ARG A 189 -13.26 0.00 -9.35
CA ARG A 189 -13.98 -1.02 -10.12
C ARG A 189 -13.03 -2.03 -10.77
N ARG A 190 -11.91 -1.56 -11.35
CA ARG A 190 -10.91 -2.46 -11.93
C ARG A 190 -10.26 -3.38 -10.89
N LEU A 191 -9.98 -2.87 -9.70
CA LEU A 191 -9.44 -3.68 -8.61
C LEU A 191 -10.47 -4.70 -8.11
N GLU A 192 -11.73 -4.32 -8.01
CA GLU A 192 -12.85 -5.21 -7.67
C GLU A 192 -13.03 -6.32 -8.72
N ASP A 193 -13.02 -5.98 -10.02
CA ASP A 193 -13.08 -6.95 -11.12
C ASP A 193 -11.92 -7.97 -11.06
N TRP A 194 -10.79 -7.56 -10.55
CA TRP A 194 -9.63 -8.44 -10.34
C TRP A 194 -9.66 -9.20 -9.02
N GLY A 195 -10.69 -9.01 -8.21
CA GLY A 195 -10.83 -9.61 -6.88
C GLY A 195 -9.82 -9.09 -5.86
N MET A 196 -9.33 -7.87 -6.07
CA MET A 196 -8.39 -7.20 -5.17
C MET A 196 -9.14 -6.27 -4.22
N GLU A 197 -8.70 -6.23 -2.97
CA GLU A 197 -9.29 -5.36 -1.94
C GLU A 197 -8.24 -4.76 -1.01
N PHE A 198 -8.53 -3.57 -0.48
CA PHE A 198 -7.67 -2.95 0.53
C PHE A 198 -7.88 -3.61 1.90
N ARG A 199 -6.78 -3.93 2.55
CA ARG A 199 -6.75 -4.52 3.89
C ARG A 199 -5.70 -3.88 4.78
N SER A 200 -5.96 -3.85 6.07
CA SER A 200 -4.96 -3.45 7.06
C SER A 200 -4.08 -4.63 7.44
N CYS A 201 -2.77 -4.43 7.40
CA CYS A 201 -1.80 -5.45 7.79
C CYS A 201 -1.88 -5.73 9.29
N LYS A 202 -2.02 -7.01 9.69
CA LYS A 202 -2.11 -7.41 11.10
C LYS A 202 -0.85 -7.13 11.92
N VAL A 203 0.29 -6.87 11.28
CA VAL A 203 1.57 -6.62 11.95
C VAL A 203 1.89 -5.15 12.07
N CYS A 204 1.82 -4.39 10.97
CA CYS A 204 2.22 -2.99 10.94
C CYS A 204 1.05 -2.00 10.82
N GLY A 205 -0.19 -2.46 10.68
CA GLY A 205 -1.38 -1.61 10.54
C GLY A 205 -1.52 -0.93 9.18
N ARG A 206 -0.48 -0.90 8.34
CA ARG A 206 -0.53 -0.22 7.04
C ARG A 206 -1.56 -0.87 6.13
N GLN A 207 -2.28 -0.04 5.38
CA GLN A 207 -3.15 -0.52 4.33
C GLN A 207 -2.33 -1.03 3.13
N PHE A 208 -2.76 -2.13 2.55
CA PHE A 208 -2.18 -2.72 1.36
C PHE A 208 -3.26 -3.37 0.50
N LEU A 209 -2.98 -3.51 -0.78
CA LEU A 209 -3.86 -4.18 -1.71
C LEU A 209 -3.62 -5.69 -1.65
N ALA A 210 -4.66 -6.46 -1.30
CA ALA A 210 -4.62 -7.90 -1.20
C ALA A 210 -5.21 -8.54 -2.46
N ASP A 211 -4.46 -9.46 -3.07
CA ASP A 211 -4.87 -10.23 -4.25
C ASP A 211 -5.66 -11.50 -3.93
N ARG A 212 -5.78 -11.83 -2.65
CA ARG A 212 -6.49 -13.04 -2.15
C ARG A 212 -7.21 -12.75 -0.84
N PRO A 213 -8.41 -13.33 -0.66
CA PRO A 213 -9.21 -13.09 0.55
C PRO A 213 -8.53 -13.46 1.88
N ARG A 214 -7.52 -14.34 1.84
CA ARG A 214 -6.79 -14.79 3.05
C ARG A 214 -5.50 -14.03 3.32
N THR A 215 -5.09 -13.11 2.45
CA THR A 215 -3.88 -12.31 2.63
C THR A 215 -4.10 -11.26 3.72
N THR A 216 -3.39 -11.38 4.84
CA THR A 216 -3.53 -10.49 6.02
C THR A 216 -2.25 -9.72 6.34
N LEU A 217 -1.19 -9.90 5.57
CA LEU A 217 0.14 -9.33 5.80
C LEU A 217 0.65 -8.68 4.52
N CYS A 218 1.17 -7.45 4.64
CA CYS A 218 1.50 -6.61 3.50
C CYS A 218 2.85 -6.92 2.84
N SER A 219 3.78 -7.58 3.55
CA SER A 219 5.13 -7.82 3.07
C SER A 219 5.74 -9.09 3.67
N GLU A 220 6.86 -9.52 3.08
CA GLU A 220 7.65 -10.64 3.60
C GLU A 220 8.18 -10.38 5.01
N ASP A 221 8.59 -9.15 5.32
CA ASP A 221 9.07 -8.77 6.64
C ASP A 221 7.96 -8.87 7.70
N CYS A 222 6.73 -8.46 7.35
CA CYS A 222 5.57 -8.65 8.22
C CYS A 222 5.25 -10.14 8.40
N ARG A 223 5.45 -10.99 7.39
CA ARG A 223 5.32 -12.46 7.51
C ARG A 223 6.35 -13.03 8.46
N LYS A 224 7.62 -12.65 8.35
CA LYS A 224 8.70 -13.07 9.26
C LYS A 224 8.42 -12.64 10.69
N THR A 225 8.01 -11.38 10.88
CA THR A 225 7.65 -10.84 12.21
C THR A 225 6.49 -11.62 12.83
N GLN A 226 5.44 -11.92 12.06
CA GLN A 226 4.31 -12.70 12.55
C GLN A 226 4.71 -14.15 12.89
N ALA A 227 5.56 -14.76 12.06
CA ALA A 227 6.09 -16.10 12.33
C ALA A 227 6.92 -16.14 13.63
N ALA A 228 7.77 -15.12 13.86
CA ALA A 228 8.54 -14.99 15.10
C ALA A 228 7.61 -14.86 16.33
N ARG A 229 6.60 -13.97 16.26
CA ARG A 229 5.60 -13.81 17.34
C ARG A 229 4.84 -15.12 17.62
N ASN A 230 4.46 -15.85 16.58
CA ASN A 230 3.77 -17.12 16.73
C ASN A 230 4.68 -18.18 17.39
N LYS A 231 5.97 -18.19 17.01
CA LYS A 231 6.96 -19.09 17.63
C LYS A 231 7.16 -18.76 19.11
N GLU A 232 7.34 -17.50 19.45
CA GLU A 232 7.48 -17.05 20.85
C GLU A 232 6.24 -17.41 21.70
N ALA A 233 5.04 -17.17 21.16
CA ALA A 233 3.80 -17.54 21.81
C ALA A 233 3.67 -19.06 22.01
N PHE A 234 4.09 -19.85 21.01
CA PHE A 234 4.14 -21.30 21.12
C PHE A 234 5.15 -21.76 22.18
N ASP A 235 6.37 -21.20 22.19
CA ASP A 235 7.43 -21.56 23.13
C ASP A 235 7.04 -21.16 24.58
N ARG A 236 6.35 -20.01 24.76
CA ARG A 236 5.79 -19.61 26.06
C ARG A 236 4.78 -20.63 26.56
N ARG A 237 3.77 -20.98 25.74
CA ARG A 237 2.77 -22.01 26.10
C ARG A 237 3.39 -23.37 26.39
N ALA A 238 4.42 -23.74 25.64
CA ALA A 238 5.13 -24.98 25.85
C ALA A 238 5.92 -24.99 27.17
N LYS A 239 6.40 -23.83 27.66
CA LYS A 239 7.05 -23.68 28.96
C LYS A 239 6.03 -23.73 30.10
N GLU A 240 4.85 -23.17 29.90
CA GLU A 240 3.74 -23.19 30.87
C GLU A 240 3.14 -24.59 31.03
N ASN A 241 3.18 -25.41 29.98
CA ASN A 241 2.65 -26.77 30.01
C ASN A 241 3.75 -27.79 30.31
N THR A 242 3.86 -28.21 31.57
CA THR A 242 4.89 -29.13 32.04
C THR A 242 4.90 -30.45 31.25
N TYR A 243 3.75 -30.97 30.83
CA TYR A 243 3.66 -32.17 29.98
C TYR A 243 4.26 -31.96 28.56
N ASP A 244 4.23 -30.74 28.00
CA ASP A 244 4.88 -30.42 26.73
C ASP A 244 6.41 -30.41 26.86
N VAL A 245 6.90 -29.89 27.98
CA VAL A 245 8.33 -29.89 28.31
C VAL A 245 8.84 -31.32 28.48
N LEU A 246 8.14 -32.14 29.27
CA LEU A 246 8.47 -33.55 29.48
C LEU A 246 8.55 -34.33 28.14
N TYR A 247 7.53 -34.17 27.29
CA TYR A 247 7.51 -34.81 25.98
C TYR A 247 8.68 -34.39 25.09
N LYS A 248 8.95 -33.07 25.00
CA LYS A 248 10.07 -32.54 24.20
C LYS A 248 11.42 -33.06 24.66
N ASN A 249 11.64 -33.06 25.99
CA ASN A 249 12.90 -33.55 26.57
C ASN A 249 13.09 -35.05 26.28
N ALA A 250 12.05 -35.85 26.43
CA ALA A 250 12.09 -37.28 26.12
C ALA A 250 12.38 -37.53 24.62
N CYS A 251 11.73 -36.79 23.72
CA CYS A 251 12.03 -36.89 22.29
C CYS A 251 13.49 -36.49 21.96
N GLN A 252 14.03 -35.49 22.65
CA GLN A 252 15.43 -35.07 22.44
C GLN A 252 16.41 -36.15 22.95
N THR A 253 16.11 -36.77 24.10
CA THR A 253 16.89 -37.90 24.62
C THR A 253 16.93 -39.08 23.64
N TRP A 254 15.79 -39.46 23.04
CA TRP A 254 15.74 -40.47 21.99
C TRP A 254 16.59 -40.14 20.80
N ARG A 255 16.54 -38.90 20.27
CA ARG A 255 17.35 -38.46 19.15
C ARG A 255 18.81 -38.52 19.46
N ASN A 256 19.23 -38.12 20.66
CA ASN A 256 20.61 -38.21 21.10
C ASN A 256 21.08 -39.67 21.19
N ARG A 257 20.23 -40.62 21.64
CA ARG A 257 20.56 -42.05 21.65
C ARG A 257 20.76 -42.61 20.25
N ILE A 258 19.82 -42.34 19.33
CA ILE A 258 19.92 -42.75 17.92
C ILE A 258 21.21 -42.20 17.30
N SER A 259 21.54 -40.94 17.54
CA SER A 259 22.77 -40.31 17.02
C SER A 259 24.04 -40.96 17.58
N ARG A 260 24.02 -41.40 18.83
CA ARG A 260 25.16 -42.13 19.42
C ARG A 260 25.28 -43.52 18.85
N ALA A 261 24.20 -44.30 18.81
CA ALA A 261 24.17 -45.64 18.25
C ALA A 261 24.65 -45.67 16.80
N GLY A 262 24.33 -44.67 16.00
CA GLY A 262 24.86 -44.53 14.61
C GLY A 262 26.36 -44.35 14.55
N LYS A 263 26.98 -43.73 15.56
CA LYS A 263 28.44 -43.58 15.64
C LYS A 263 29.12 -44.86 16.13
N GLU A 264 28.40 -45.70 16.89
CA GLU A 264 28.90 -46.94 17.47
C GLU A 264 28.66 -48.17 16.57
N GLY A 265 28.05 -47.96 15.37
CA GLY A 265 27.78 -49.04 14.42
C GLY A 265 26.66 -50.01 14.83
N GLN A 266 25.80 -49.61 15.76
CA GLN A 266 24.65 -50.40 16.20
C GLN A 266 23.49 -50.35 15.20
N SER A 267 22.55 -51.33 15.30
CA SER A 267 21.33 -51.34 14.45
C SER A 267 20.49 -50.12 14.68
N LEU A 268 20.50 -49.15 13.75
CA LEU A 268 19.71 -47.94 13.81
C LEU A 268 18.23 -48.21 13.61
N GLN A 269 17.87 -49.22 12.83
CA GLN A 269 16.49 -49.48 12.42
C GLN A 269 15.57 -49.82 13.64
N ASP A 270 16.09 -50.64 14.56
CA ASP A 270 15.33 -51.02 15.74
C ASP A 270 15.14 -49.84 16.68
N MET A 271 16.13 -48.99 16.86
CA MET A 271 16.05 -47.80 17.68
C MET A 271 15.08 -46.74 17.06
N GLU A 272 15.10 -46.60 15.77
CA GLU A 272 14.17 -45.69 15.06
C GLU A 272 12.75 -46.20 15.17
N ASN A 273 12.51 -47.51 15.05
CA ASN A 273 11.20 -48.11 15.25
C ASN A 273 10.71 -47.95 16.69
N ALA A 274 11.56 -48.19 17.69
CA ALA A 274 11.23 -47.96 19.11
C ALA A 274 10.92 -46.49 19.38
N PHE A 275 11.65 -45.55 18.80
CA PHE A 275 11.36 -44.12 18.91
C PHE A 275 10.03 -43.75 18.27
N ARG A 276 9.71 -44.34 17.12
CA ARG A 276 8.41 -44.10 16.44
C ARG A 276 7.24 -44.60 17.34
N THR A 277 7.37 -45.78 17.91
CA THR A 277 6.39 -46.35 18.86
C THR A 277 6.26 -45.47 20.10
N PHE A 278 7.39 -45.05 20.70
CA PHE A 278 7.40 -44.13 21.82
C PHE A 278 6.65 -42.82 21.47
N LYS A 279 6.94 -42.19 20.33
CA LYS A 279 6.28 -40.94 19.91
C LYS A 279 4.77 -41.08 19.84
N THR A 280 4.28 -42.16 19.25
CA THR A 280 2.82 -42.39 19.11
C THR A 280 2.18 -42.49 20.47
N ARG A 281 2.69 -43.38 21.37
CA ARG A 281 2.16 -43.56 22.71
C ARG A 281 2.28 -42.31 23.60
N ALA A 282 3.40 -41.57 23.48
CA ALA A 282 3.62 -40.35 24.23
C ALA A 282 2.64 -39.24 23.81
N LEU A 283 2.31 -39.14 22.51
CA LEU A 283 1.31 -38.18 22.01
C LEU A 283 -0.10 -38.51 22.50
N GLU A 284 -0.47 -39.79 22.57
CA GLU A 284 -1.79 -40.22 23.11
C GLU A 284 -1.89 -39.87 24.57
N ARG A 285 -0.89 -40.24 25.39
CA ARG A 285 -0.85 -39.93 26.82
C ARG A 285 -0.81 -38.42 27.09
N LYS A 286 -0.07 -37.67 26.31
CA LYS A 286 -0.07 -36.21 26.36
C LYS A 286 -1.47 -35.65 26.10
N LYS A 287 -2.22 -36.17 25.11
CA LYS A 287 -3.60 -35.78 24.85
C LYS A 287 -4.51 -36.15 26.06
N ALA A 288 -4.30 -37.29 26.69
CA ALA A 288 -5.03 -37.71 27.90
C ALA A 288 -4.76 -36.74 29.07
N VAL A 289 -3.51 -36.32 29.29
CA VAL A 289 -3.18 -35.28 30.30
C VAL A 289 -3.91 -33.98 29.99
N LYS A 290 -3.89 -33.53 28.73
CA LYS A 290 -4.59 -32.33 28.32
C LYS A 290 -6.11 -32.39 28.55
N ARG A 291 -6.72 -33.58 28.47
CA ARG A 291 -8.15 -33.79 28.74
C ARG A 291 -8.46 -34.03 30.23
N GLY A 292 -7.42 -34.11 31.07
CA GLY A 292 -7.60 -34.42 32.49
C GLY A 292 -7.84 -35.91 32.81
N GLU A 293 -7.70 -36.80 31.82
CA GLU A 293 -7.88 -38.26 31.94
C GLU A 293 -6.65 -38.94 32.54
N LEU A 294 -5.50 -38.29 32.50
CA LEU A 294 -4.22 -38.76 33.06
C LEU A 294 -3.58 -37.63 33.85
N SER A 295 -3.05 -37.94 35.03
CA SER A 295 -2.30 -36.92 35.81
C SER A 295 -0.93 -36.65 35.23
N LEU A 296 -0.38 -35.44 35.49
CA LEU A 296 0.98 -35.10 35.08
C LEU A 296 2.03 -36.04 35.69
N THR A 297 1.82 -36.46 36.95
CA THR A 297 2.71 -37.38 37.68
C THR A 297 2.77 -38.74 37.01
N GLU A 298 1.63 -39.30 36.62
CA GLU A 298 1.54 -40.57 35.90
C GLU A 298 2.20 -40.49 34.54
N PHE A 299 2.04 -39.37 33.82
CA PHE A 299 2.71 -39.15 32.55
C PHE A 299 4.22 -39.05 32.72
N GLN A 300 4.70 -38.37 33.76
CA GLN A 300 6.11 -38.27 34.09
C GLN A 300 6.74 -39.62 34.43
N ALA A 301 6.07 -40.40 35.27
CA ALA A 301 6.49 -41.75 35.63
C ALA A 301 6.60 -42.67 34.40
N TRP A 302 5.59 -42.63 33.53
CA TRP A 302 5.61 -43.39 32.28
C TRP A 302 6.74 -42.99 31.35
N ILE A 303 7.04 -41.69 31.21
CA ILE A 303 8.19 -41.23 30.42
C ILE A 303 9.51 -41.76 31.01
N ALA A 304 9.66 -41.70 32.33
CA ALA A 304 10.85 -42.20 33.02
C ALA A 304 11.08 -43.69 32.77
N ASP A 305 10.02 -44.50 32.84
CA ASP A 305 10.03 -45.94 32.54
C ASP A 305 10.47 -46.23 31.09
N GLN A 306 9.90 -45.50 30.14
CA GLN A 306 10.28 -45.63 28.72
C GLN A 306 11.72 -45.12 28.39
N MET A 307 12.30 -44.30 29.25
CA MET A 307 13.66 -43.81 29.11
C MET A 307 14.69 -44.77 29.73
N ASN A 308 14.32 -45.62 30.68
CA ASN A 308 15.16 -46.55 31.36
C ASN A 308 14.54 -47.95 31.30
N PRO A 309 14.46 -48.59 30.09
CA PRO A 309 13.99 -49.97 30.03
C PRO A 309 14.98 -50.86 30.81
N SER A 310 14.43 -51.58 31.79
CA SER A 310 15.16 -52.59 32.63
C SER A 310 15.75 -53.66 31.75
#